data_520b9cbb6d0e55822c4375120858705c
#
_entry.id   520b9cbb6d0e55822c4375120858705c
#
_cell.length_a   1.000
_cell.length_b   1.000
_cell.length_c   1.000
_cell.angle_alpha   90.00
_cell.angle_beta   90.00
_cell.angle_gamma   90.00
#
_symmetry.space_group_name_H-M   'P 1'
#
loop_
_entity.id
_entity.type
_entity.pdbx_description
1 polymer ?
#
loop_
_entity_poly.entity_id
_entity_poly.type
_entity_poly.pdbx_seq_one_letter_code
_entity_poly.pdbx_strand_id
1 'polypeptide(L)'
;MALAGPFSFASAAVTLPVAAYWLVGLRDINQPSHALKRNFPVLANIRYFLETIRPEIRQYLVESDDEAVPFSRLNRSVVYQRSKKMVDTMPFGARADVYEEGYEWINHSIFTHDVSEEASRVLVGGRGCTQPYSAALLNISAMSYGALSSNAILALNTAAQMGGFYHNTGEGGVSEFHLAPGGDIVWNVGTGYFGCRAADGTFDADKFVSTSQLPQIKMIELKLSQGAKPGHGGILPASKLTPTIAAARGVPLGQDCESPARHSVGAASCWEG
;
A
#
# COMPACT_ATOMS: atom_id res chain seq x y z
N MET A 1 20.97 -40.00 46.80
CA MET A 1 21.86 -38.87 46.46
C MET A 1 22.13 -38.93 44.96
N ALA A 2 21.37 -38.22 44.18
CA ALA A 2 21.50 -38.17 42.71
C ALA A 2 22.54 -37.10 42.35
N LEU A 3 23.63 -37.53 41.73
CA LEU A 3 24.66 -36.63 41.18
C LEU A 3 24.15 -35.98 39.91
N ALA A 4 23.58 -34.80 39.99
CA ALA A 4 23.42 -33.92 38.90
C ALA A 4 24.81 -33.30 38.58
N GLY A 5 25.56 -33.92 37.70
CA GLY A 5 26.80 -33.36 37.18
C GLY A 5 26.50 -32.04 36.40
N PRO A 6 27.42 -31.06 36.43
CA PRO A 6 27.20 -29.79 35.74
C PRO A 6 27.06 -30.06 34.23
N PHE A 7 25.93 -29.67 33.65
CA PHE A 7 25.78 -29.57 32.21
C PHE A 7 26.87 -28.60 31.69
N SER A 8 27.89 -29.16 31.10
CA SER A 8 28.98 -28.36 30.51
C SER A 8 28.42 -27.60 29.31
N PHE A 9 28.85 -26.36 29.10
CA PHE A 9 28.55 -25.60 27.90
C PHE A 9 28.82 -26.40 26.62
N ALA A 10 29.83 -27.26 26.63
CA ALA A 10 30.16 -28.15 25.53
C ALA A 10 29.09 -29.23 25.30
N SER A 11 28.48 -29.80 26.33
CA SER A 11 27.39 -30.78 26.15
C SER A 11 26.11 -30.12 25.66
N ALA A 12 25.79 -28.91 26.13
CA ALA A 12 24.64 -28.15 25.65
C ALA A 12 24.80 -27.74 24.16
N ALA A 13 26.02 -27.37 23.73
CA ALA A 13 26.31 -27.03 22.36
C ALA A 13 26.10 -28.18 21.36
N VAL A 14 26.20 -29.42 21.80
CA VAL A 14 25.92 -30.61 20.97
C VAL A 14 24.49 -31.09 21.13
N THR A 15 23.97 -31.14 22.34
CA THR A 15 22.62 -31.69 22.59
C THR A 15 21.49 -30.81 22.04
N LEU A 16 21.62 -29.49 22.07
CA LEU A 16 20.59 -28.58 21.55
C LEU A 16 20.38 -28.72 20.02
N PRO A 17 21.41 -28.71 19.14
CA PRO A 17 21.22 -28.94 17.73
C PRO A 17 20.65 -30.32 17.41
N VAL A 18 21.07 -31.37 18.11
CA VAL A 18 20.56 -32.74 17.93
C VAL A 18 19.08 -32.80 18.33
N ALA A 19 18.71 -32.25 19.47
CA ALA A 19 17.32 -32.18 19.90
C ALA A 19 16.46 -31.38 18.89
N ALA A 20 16.94 -30.23 18.43
CA ALA A 20 16.26 -29.42 17.41
C ALA A 20 16.08 -30.20 16.09
N TYR A 21 17.10 -30.90 15.63
CA TYR A 21 17.02 -31.76 14.44
C TYR A 21 15.89 -32.81 14.58
N TRP A 22 15.85 -33.53 15.70
CA TRP A 22 14.83 -34.53 15.93
C TRP A 22 13.43 -33.93 16.09
N LEU A 23 13.27 -32.80 16.77
CA LEU A 23 11.98 -32.13 16.92
C LEU A 23 11.43 -31.67 15.57
N VAL A 24 12.27 -31.04 14.75
CA VAL A 24 11.88 -30.62 13.39
C VAL A 24 11.58 -31.82 12.52
N GLY A 25 12.41 -32.87 12.55
CA GLY A 25 12.21 -34.07 11.76
C GLY A 25 10.90 -34.79 12.10
N LEU A 26 10.60 -34.98 13.38
CA LEU A 26 9.35 -35.61 13.82
C LEU A 26 8.12 -34.77 13.46
N ARG A 27 8.21 -33.44 13.58
CA ARG A 27 7.16 -32.54 13.12
C ARG A 27 6.93 -32.67 11.61
N ASP A 28 7.99 -32.68 10.83
CA ASP A 28 7.92 -32.76 9.37
C ASP A 28 7.29 -34.07 8.88
N ILE A 29 7.58 -35.20 9.56
CA ILE A 29 6.99 -36.51 9.25
C ILE A 29 5.48 -36.52 9.56
N ASN A 30 5.08 -35.95 10.69
CA ASN A 30 3.70 -36.05 11.17
C ASN A 30 2.73 -35.01 10.60
N GLN A 31 3.23 -33.93 9.95
CA GLN A 31 2.34 -32.90 9.38
C GLN A 31 1.68 -33.40 8.07
N PRO A 32 0.40 -33.09 7.80
CA PRO A 32 -0.32 -33.57 6.63
C PRO A 32 -0.15 -32.71 5.38
N SER A 33 0.28 -31.44 5.52
CA SER A 33 0.16 -30.40 4.48
C SER A 33 1.21 -30.52 3.37
N HIS A 34 2.42 -31.00 3.68
CA HIS A 34 3.55 -30.97 2.74
C HIS A 34 4.17 -32.36 2.54
N ALA A 35 3.85 -33.00 1.43
CA ALA A 35 4.42 -34.31 1.08
C ALA A 35 5.96 -34.29 1.03
N LEU A 36 6.55 -33.20 0.52
CA LEU A 36 8.00 -33.05 0.44
C LEU A 36 8.67 -33.07 1.83
N LYS A 37 8.10 -32.41 2.84
CA LYS A 37 8.63 -32.45 4.21
C LYS A 37 8.53 -33.83 4.84
N ARG A 38 7.49 -34.59 4.53
CA ARG A 38 7.37 -35.98 5.01
C ARG A 38 8.41 -36.89 4.40
N ASN A 39 8.71 -36.74 3.10
CA ASN A 39 9.66 -37.55 2.39
C ASN A 39 11.13 -37.17 2.68
N PHE A 40 11.38 -35.90 2.95
CA PHE A 40 12.70 -35.34 3.23
C PHE A 40 12.66 -34.47 4.47
N PRO A 41 12.45 -35.05 5.68
CA PRO A 41 12.37 -34.32 6.93
C PRO A 41 13.60 -33.45 7.14
N VAL A 42 13.46 -32.31 7.76
CA VAL A 42 14.47 -31.29 8.00
C VAL A 42 15.03 -30.66 6.72
N LEU A 43 15.48 -31.46 5.74
CA LEU A 43 16.10 -30.97 4.50
C LEU A 43 15.12 -30.15 3.64
N ALA A 44 13.86 -30.56 3.57
CA ALA A 44 12.86 -29.85 2.80
C ALA A 44 12.63 -28.41 3.32
N ASN A 45 12.91 -28.12 4.59
CA ASN A 45 12.79 -26.76 5.13
C ASN A 45 13.78 -25.79 4.50
N ILE A 46 14.96 -26.26 4.05
CA ILE A 46 15.93 -25.44 3.32
C ILE A 46 15.30 -24.94 2.01
N ARG A 47 14.64 -25.84 1.27
CA ARG A 47 13.94 -25.46 0.05
C ARG A 47 12.89 -24.39 0.30
N TYR A 48 12.01 -24.57 1.29
CA TYR A 48 10.96 -23.61 1.61
C TYR A 48 11.53 -22.28 2.10
N PHE A 49 12.64 -22.30 2.84
CA PHE A 49 13.37 -21.10 3.21
C PHE A 49 13.88 -20.35 1.96
N LEU A 50 14.51 -21.06 1.01
CA LEU A 50 14.97 -20.46 -0.25
C LEU A 50 13.82 -19.93 -1.10
N GLU A 51 12.67 -20.61 -1.11
CA GLU A 51 11.46 -20.11 -1.78
C GLU A 51 10.94 -18.82 -1.13
N THR A 52 11.03 -18.69 0.19
CA THR A 52 10.60 -17.50 0.92
C THR A 52 11.45 -16.28 0.58
N ILE A 53 12.77 -16.45 0.45
CA ILE A 53 13.71 -15.34 0.15
C ILE A 53 13.95 -15.17 -1.37
N ARG A 54 13.33 -16.00 -2.20
CA ARG A 54 13.50 -15.94 -3.66
C ARG A 54 13.13 -14.59 -4.27
N PRO A 55 12.03 -13.92 -3.87
CA PRO A 55 11.67 -12.62 -4.43
C PRO A 55 12.77 -11.57 -4.23
N GLU A 56 13.36 -11.53 -3.05
CA GLU A 56 14.42 -10.59 -2.71
C GLU A 56 15.72 -10.92 -3.47
N ILE A 57 16.08 -12.21 -3.53
CA ILE A 57 17.26 -12.64 -4.30
C ILE A 57 17.08 -12.25 -5.78
N ARG A 58 15.90 -12.55 -6.36
CA ARG A 58 15.63 -12.19 -7.75
C ARG A 58 15.70 -10.69 -7.97
N GLN A 59 15.01 -9.93 -7.13
CA GLN A 59 14.88 -8.48 -7.27
C GLN A 59 16.21 -7.72 -7.11
N TYR A 60 17.08 -8.17 -6.20
CA TYR A 60 18.30 -7.43 -5.86
C TYR A 60 19.58 -7.98 -6.46
N LEU A 61 19.62 -9.27 -6.82
CA LEU A 61 20.86 -9.95 -7.25
C LEU A 61 20.81 -10.50 -8.66
N VAL A 62 19.64 -10.92 -9.15
CA VAL A 62 19.52 -11.67 -10.41
C VAL A 62 18.74 -10.91 -11.49
N GLU A 63 17.91 -9.95 -11.10
CA GLU A 63 17.07 -9.20 -12.03
C GLU A 63 17.91 -8.33 -12.99
N SER A 64 17.65 -8.44 -14.28
CA SER A 64 18.24 -7.54 -15.29
C SER A 64 17.63 -6.13 -15.18
N ASP A 65 18.29 -5.14 -15.81
CA ASP A 65 17.86 -3.75 -15.70
C ASP A 65 16.46 -3.50 -16.30
N ASP A 66 16.03 -4.31 -17.28
CA ASP A 66 14.82 -4.09 -18.09
C ASP A 66 13.71 -5.10 -17.84
N GLU A 67 13.99 -6.19 -17.09
CA GLU A 67 13.12 -7.37 -17.02
C GLU A 67 11.85 -7.16 -16.19
N ALA A 68 11.88 -6.28 -15.19
CA ALA A 68 10.79 -6.17 -14.22
C ALA A 68 9.62 -5.34 -14.70
N VAL A 69 8.42 -5.82 -14.39
CA VAL A 69 7.16 -5.09 -14.59
C VAL A 69 6.47 -4.90 -13.24
N PRO A 70 5.76 -3.79 -13.00
CA PRO A 70 5.50 -2.65 -13.90
C PRO A 70 6.66 -1.67 -14.01
N PHE A 71 7.68 -1.74 -13.14
CA PHE A 71 8.82 -0.84 -13.12
C PHE A 71 10.11 -1.64 -13.17
N SER A 72 10.92 -1.39 -14.19
CA SER A 72 12.23 -1.99 -14.34
C SER A 72 13.17 -1.57 -13.19
N ARG A 73 14.23 -2.34 -12.99
CA ARG A 73 15.27 -1.99 -12.02
C ARG A 73 15.87 -0.62 -12.32
N LEU A 74 16.04 -0.28 -13.59
CA LEU A 74 16.51 1.03 -14.03
C LEU A 74 15.59 2.15 -13.52
N ASN A 75 14.26 2.01 -13.71
CA ASN A 75 13.29 3.00 -13.25
C ASN A 75 13.29 3.13 -11.70
N ARG A 76 13.38 2.00 -10.99
CA ARG A 76 13.47 2.01 -9.52
C ARG A 76 14.75 2.69 -9.04
N SER A 77 15.88 2.51 -9.74
CA SER A 77 17.17 3.13 -9.37
C SER A 77 17.10 4.66 -9.44
N VAL A 78 16.33 5.22 -10.36
CA VAL A 78 16.10 6.68 -10.44
C VAL A 78 15.42 7.18 -9.16
N VAL A 79 14.39 6.49 -8.69
CA VAL A 79 13.69 6.86 -7.44
C VAL A 79 14.64 6.80 -6.25
N TYR A 80 15.46 5.74 -6.13
CA TYR A 80 16.42 5.62 -5.02
C TYR A 80 17.49 6.70 -5.05
N GLN A 81 17.98 7.08 -6.22
CA GLN A 81 18.96 8.16 -6.38
C GLN A 81 18.36 9.51 -6.01
N ARG A 82 17.14 9.80 -6.48
CA ARG A 82 16.44 11.05 -6.18
C ARG A 82 16.10 11.18 -4.69
N SER A 83 15.65 10.12 -4.06
CA SER A 83 15.37 10.11 -2.62
C SER A 83 16.61 10.42 -1.76
N LYS A 84 17.80 10.08 -2.26
CA LYS A 84 19.09 10.39 -1.61
C LYS A 84 19.68 11.71 -2.09
N LYS A 85 18.99 12.46 -2.95
CA LYS A 85 19.48 13.69 -3.61
C LYS A 85 20.79 13.46 -4.38
N MET A 86 20.99 12.26 -4.89
CA MET A 86 22.11 11.90 -5.74
C MET A 86 21.66 11.94 -7.20
N VAL A 87 22.55 12.32 -8.10
CA VAL A 87 22.35 12.31 -9.55
C VAL A 87 20.92 12.76 -9.97
N ASP A 88 20.75 14.03 -10.21
CA ASP A 88 19.47 14.64 -10.63
C ASP A 88 19.24 14.62 -12.13
N THR A 89 20.26 14.30 -12.90
CA THR A 89 20.23 14.23 -14.38
C THR A 89 20.70 12.87 -14.86
N MET A 90 20.11 12.40 -15.97
CA MET A 90 20.63 11.28 -16.72
C MET A 90 21.00 11.77 -18.14
N PRO A 91 22.18 11.38 -18.67
CA PRO A 91 22.54 11.72 -20.03
C PRO A 91 21.56 11.06 -21.03
N PHE A 92 21.34 11.72 -22.16
CA PHE A 92 20.64 11.12 -23.29
C PHE A 92 21.49 9.96 -23.84
N GLY A 93 21.05 8.77 -23.55
CA GLY A 93 21.60 7.52 -24.05
C GLY A 93 20.52 6.47 -23.89
N ALA A 94 20.04 5.95 -24.98
CA ALA A 94 19.02 4.95 -24.94
C ALA A 94 19.58 3.65 -24.37
N ARG A 95 19.07 3.21 -23.23
CA ARG A 95 19.25 1.85 -22.72
C ARG A 95 18.14 0.93 -23.23
N ALA A 96 17.01 1.50 -23.65
CA ALA A 96 15.95 0.78 -24.33
C ALA A 96 16.20 0.77 -25.84
N ASP A 97 15.76 -0.28 -26.52
CA ASP A 97 15.78 -0.32 -27.98
C ASP A 97 14.69 0.62 -28.53
N VAL A 98 15.12 1.75 -29.06
CA VAL A 98 14.24 2.78 -29.64
C VAL A 98 13.64 2.37 -30.97
N TYR A 99 14.09 1.26 -31.56
CA TYR A 99 13.58 0.69 -32.80
C TYR A 99 12.66 -0.51 -32.57
N GLU A 100 12.41 -0.87 -31.32
CA GLU A 100 11.47 -1.93 -30.96
C GLU A 100 10.04 -1.55 -31.38
N GLU A 101 9.30 -2.51 -31.92
CA GLU A 101 7.90 -2.31 -32.27
C GLU A 101 7.08 -1.91 -31.04
N GLY A 102 6.32 -0.83 -31.15
CA GLY A 102 5.54 -0.26 -30.04
C GLY A 102 6.28 0.79 -29.21
N TYR A 103 7.54 1.14 -29.57
CA TYR A 103 8.23 2.24 -28.88
C TYR A 103 7.53 3.57 -29.14
N GLU A 104 7.22 4.31 -28.08
CA GLU A 104 6.54 5.60 -28.14
C GLU A 104 7.49 6.74 -27.75
N TRP A 105 7.39 7.87 -28.44
CA TRP A 105 8.17 9.08 -28.12
C TRP A 105 7.40 10.36 -28.45
N ILE A 106 7.87 11.45 -27.86
CA ILE A 106 7.37 12.80 -28.13
C ILE A 106 8.46 13.58 -28.82
N ASN A 107 8.12 14.21 -29.99
CA ASN A 107 9.06 15.10 -30.70
C ASN A 107 9.23 16.40 -29.92
N HIS A 108 10.43 16.99 -30.04
CA HIS A 108 10.68 18.33 -29.54
C HIS A 108 9.87 19.38 -30.33
N SER A 109 9.37 20.38 -29.60
CA SER A 109 8.85 21.59 -30.26
C SER A 109 9.99 22.47 -30.76
N ILE A 110 9.88 23.00 -32.00
CA ILE A 110 10.81 23.99 -32.53
C ILE A 110 10.59 25.34 -31.81
N PHE A 111 9.35 25.63 -31.43
CA PHE A 111 9.00 26.84 -30.71
C PHE A 111 8.86 26.50 -29.20
N THR A 112 9.81 27.00 -28.43
CA THR A 112 9.75 26.87 -26.98
C THR A 112 8.74 27.84 -26.38
N HIS A 113 8.14 27.46 -25.27
CA HIS A 113 7.27 28.32 -24.50
C HIS A 113 7.71 28.26 -23.02
N ASP A 114 7.72 29.41 -22.35
CA ASP A 114 7.99 29.46 -20.92
C ASP A 114 6.81 28.86 -20.18
N VAL A 115 7.11 27.87 -19.35
CA VAL A 115 6.10 27.17 -18.56
C VAL A 115 6.08 27.78 -17.16
N SER A 116 4.94 28.34 -16.76
CA SER A 116 4.71 28.80 -15.37
C SER A 116 4.38 27.61 -14.48
N GLU A 117 4.59 27.77 -13.16
CA GLU A 117 4.18 26.75 -12.18
C GLU A 117 2.66 26.50 -12.23
N GLU A 118 1.86 27.52 -12.57
CA GLU A 118 0.40 27.41 -12.71
C GLU A 118 0.00 26.50 -13.89
N ALA A 119 0.81 26.38 -14.92
CA ALA A 119 0.54 25.51 -16.07
C ALA A 119 0.51 24.01 -15.68
N SER A 120 1.08 23.64 -14.54
CA SER A 120 1.05 22.28 -14.00
C SER A 120 -0.12 21.99 -13.05
N ARG A 121 -1.10 22.88 -12.99
CA ARG A 121 -2.24 22.78 -12.05
C ARG A 121 -3.57 22.89 -12.78
N VAL A 122 -4.58 22.22 -12.20
CA VAL A 122 -5.96 22.23 -12.71
C VAL A 122 -6.89 22.67 -11.60
N LEU A 123 -7.75 23.64 -11.87
CA LEU A 123 -8.77 24.05 -10.91
C LEU A 123 -9.93 23.06 -10.93
N VAL A 124 -10.13 22.36 -9.81
CA VAL A 124 -11.24 21.44 -9.59
C VAL A 124 -12.33 22.16 -8.80
N GLY A 125 -13.55 22.13 -9.30
CA GLY A 125 -14.71 22.80 -8.74
C GLY A 125 -15.45 23.59 -9.80
N GLY A 126 -16.77 23.32 -9.97
CA GLY A 126 -17.64 24.01 -10.94
C GLY A 126 -18.10 25.37 -10.45
N ARG A 127 -18.95 26.04 -11.25
CA ARG A 127 -19.48 27.38 -10.96
C ARG A 127 -20.23 27.52 -9.63
N GLY A 128 -20.75 26.41 -9.07
CA GLY A 128 -21.41 26.36 -7.77
C GLY A 128 -20.49 26.04 -6.59
N CYS A 129 -19.22 25.75 -6.84
CA CYS A 129 -18.26 25.40 -5.79
C CYS A 129 -17.73 26.66 -5.11
N THR A 130 -17.96 26.79 -3.79
CA THR A 130 -17.47 27.93 -3.01
C THR A 130 -16.01 27.78 -2.59
N GLN A 131 -15.44 26.60 -2.69
CA GLN A 131 -14.06 26.28 -2.31
C GLN A 131 -13.38 25.43 -3.38
N PRO A 132 -13.13 25.98 -4.59
CA PRO A 132 -12.45 25.25 -5.64
C PRO A 132 -11.00 24.95 -5.23
N TYR A 133 -10.50 23.78 -5.62
CA TYR A 133 -9.15 23.34 -5.30
C TYR A 133 -8.25 23.35 -6.53
N SER A 134 -7.08 23.98 -6.41
CA SER A 134 -6.04 23.95 -7.45
C SER A 134 -5.20 22.69 -7.29
N ALA A 135 -5.56 21.63 -8.04
CA ALA A 135 -4.87 20.35 -8.02
C ALA A 135 -3.62 20.36 -8.89
N ALA A 136 -2.52 19.78 -8.43
CA ALA A 136 -1.36 19.49 -9.25
C ALA A 136 -1.69 18.38 -10.27
N LEU A 137 -0.93 18.30 -11.38
CA LEU A 137 -1.05 17.18 -12.32
C LEU A 137 -0.55 15.86 -11.70
N LEU A 138 0.48 15.92 -10.85
CA LEU A 138 1.00 14.78 -10.11
C LEU A 138 0.47 14.80 -8.68
N ASN A 139 -0.16 13.73 -8.26
CA ASN A 139 -0.72 13.57 -6.91
C ASN A 139 -0.49 12.15 -6.42
N ILE A 140 -0.67 11.92 -5.11
CA ILE A 140 -0.57 10.59 -4.51
C ILE A 140 -1.90 9.88 -4.63
N SER A 141 -1.89 8.74 -5.31
CA SER A 141 -3.10 7.95 -5.58
C SER A 141 -3.66 7.28 -4.32
N ALA A 142 -4.89 6.80 -4.44
CA ALA A 142 -5.65 6.13 -3.39
C ALA A 142 -4.99 4.83 -2.94
N MET A 143 -4.46 4.82 -1.72
CA MET A 143 -3.87 3.66 -1.05
C MET A 143 -4.30 3.65 0.41
N SER A 144 -5.05 2.61 0.81
CA SER A 144 -5.69 2.55 2.11
C SER A 144 -4.71 2.39 3.27
N TYR A 145 -4.93 3.10 4.37
CA TYR A 145 -4.29 2.77 5.64
C TYR A 145 -4.75 1.39 6.12
N GLY A 146 -3.78 0.54 6.43
CA GLY A 146 -3.99 -0.89 6.69
C GLY A 146 -3.52 -1.79 5.54
N ALA A 147 -3.53 -1.31 4.30
CA ALA A 147 -2.71 -1.84 3.22
C ALA A 147 -1.29 -1.26 3.29
N LEU A 148 -1.18 0.03 3.55
CA LEU A 148 0.07 0.71 3.87
C LEU A 148 0.26 0.82 5.39
N SER A 149 1.54 0.87 5.81
CA SER A 149 1.92 1.13 7.20
C SER A 149 1.73 2.60 7.58
N SER A 150 1.69 2.89 8.88
CA SER A 150 1.66 4.26 9.41
C SER A 150 2.82 5.12 8.90
N ASN A 151 4.03 4.56 8.87
CA ASN A 151 5.21 5.26 8.38
C ASN A 151 5.12 5.59 6.88
N ALA A 152 4.54 4.70 6.08
CA ALA A 152 4.32 4.97 4.66
C ALA A 152 3.31 6.11 4.46
N ILE A 153 2.21 6.12 5.20
CA ILE A 153 1.21 7.20 5.15
C ILE A 153 1.84 8.54 5.58
N LEU A 154 2.59 8.56 6.68
CA LEU A 154 3.30 9.76 7.14
C LEU A 154 4.25 10.30 6.06
N ALA A 155 5.06 9.43 5.46
CA ALA A 155 6.01 9.81 4.41
C ALA A 155 5.30 10.39 3.19
N LEU A 156 4.22 9.74 2.74
CA LEU A 156 3.43 10.18 1.58
C LEU A 156 2.74 11.53 1.84
N ASN A 157 2.10 11.70 3.00
CA ASN A 157 1.45 12.98 3.31
C ASN A 157 2.47 14.10 3.55
N THR A 158 3.63 13.80 4.15
CA THR A 158 4.74 14.77 4.24
C THR A 158 5.20 15.21 2.84
N ALA A 159 5.32 14.27 1.89
CA ALA A 159 5.66 14.58 0.51
C ALA A 159 4.57 15.44 -0.16
N ALA A 160 3.30 15.17 0.09
CA ALA A 160 2.19 15.97 -0.40
C ALA A 160 2.26 17.41 0.11
N GLN A 161 2.53 17.60 1.40
CA GLN A 161 2.72 18.91 2.01
C GLN A 161 3.91 19.66 1.41
N MET A 162 5.05 18.98 1.25
CA MET A 162 6.26 19.60 0.68
C MET A 162 6.11 19.95 -0.80
N GLY A 163 5.38 19.14 -1.55
CA GLY A 163 5.22 19.30 -3.01
C GLY A 163 3.98 20.10 -3.41
N GLY A 164 3.13 20.50 -2.46
CA GLY A 164 1.90 21.26 -2.75
C GLY A 164 0.89 20.48 -3.59
N PHE A 165 0.77 19.17 -3.40
CA PHE A 165 -0.19 18.31 -4.07
C PHE A 165 -1.00 17.49 -3.03
N TYR A 166 -2.06 16.80 -3.45
CA TYR A 166 -2.87 16.06 -2.52
C TYR A 166 -2.44 14.61 -2.34
N HIS A 167 -2.75 14.07 -1.17
CA HIS A 167 -2.68 12.65 -0.84
C HIS A 167 -4.10 12.07 -0.74
N ASN A 168 -4.43 11.10 -1.58
CA ASN A 168 -5.71 10.40 -1.52
C ASN A 168 -5.66 9.29 -0.46
N THR A 169 -6.64 9.27 0.45
CA THR A 169 -6.65 8.32 1.59
C THR A 169 -6.86 6.87 1.18
N GLY A 170 -7.38 6.62 0.01
CA GLY A 170 -7.94 5.31 -0.31
C GLY A 170 -9.14 4.97 0.59
N GLU A 171 -9.63 3.75 0.51
CA GLU A 171 -10.86 3.30 1.16
C GLU A 171 -10.74 3.09 2.68
N GLY A 172 -9.57 3.27 3.28
CA GLY A 172 -9.32 2.98 4.69
C GLY A 172 -9.81 4.05 5.68
N GLY A 173 -10.40 5.14 5.20
CA GLY A 173 -10.75 6.30 6.00
C GLY A 173 -9.57 7.24 6.26
N VAL A 174 -9.84 8.34 6.93
CA VAL A 174 -8.83 9.33 7.36
C VAL A 174 -8.22 8.88 8.67
N SER A 175 -6.92 8.67 8.73
CA SER A 175 -6.19 8.33 9.94
C SER A 175 -5.43 9.53 10.51
N GLU A 176 -5.03 9.45 11.77
CA GLU A 176 -4.13 10.43 12.39
C GLU A 176 -2.83 10.65 11.62
N PHE A 177 -2.33 9.58 10.97
CA PHE A 177 -1.11 9.63 10.15
C PHE A 177 -1.28 10.39 8.83
N HIS A 178 -2.50 10.48 8.30
CA HIS A 178 -2.81 11.36 7.18
C HIS A 178 -2.82 12.83 7.63
N LEU A 179 -3.30 13.11 8.85
CA LEU A 179 -3.48 14.46 9.34
C LEU A 179 -2.20 15.07 9.92
N ALA A 180 -1.33 14.26 10.53
CA ALA A 180 -0.17 14.74 11.28
C ALA A 180 0.80 15.62 10.47
N PRO A 181 1.14 15.34 9.19
CA PRO A 181 2.04 16.18 8.42
C PRO A 181 1.40 17.49 7.92
N GLY A 182 0.08 17.57 7.81
CA GLY A 182 -0.62 18.77 7.37
C GLY A 182 -0.72 18.96 5.86
N GLY A 183 -0.43 17.94 5.06
CA GLY A 183 -0.62 17.98 3.60
C GLY A 183 -2.10 17.90 3.21
N ASP A 184 -2.42 18.40 2.01
CA ASP A 184 -3.77 18.36 1.46
C ASP A 184 -4.25 16.92 1.23
N ILE A 185 -5.50 16.66 1.53
CA ILE A 185 -6.10 15.33 1.49
C ILE A 185 -7.30 15.32 0.54
N VAL A 186 -7.38 14.28 -0.28
CA VAL A 186 -8.63 13.83 -0.91
C VAL A 186 -9.15 12.66 -0.10
N TRP A 187 -10.29 12.83 0.54
CA TRP A 187 -10.93 11.77 1.30
C TRP A 187 -11.72 10.85 0.37
N ASN A 188 -11.28 9.61 0.28
CA ASN A 188 -11.96 8.60 -0.53
C ASN A 188 -13.03 7.90 0.30
N VAL A 189 -14.27 7.94 -0.17
CA VAL A 189 -15.43 7.30 0.45
C VAL A 189 -15.84 6.11 -0.40
N GLY A 190 -15.51 4.92 0.07
CA GLY A 190 -15.95 3.65 -0.54
C GLY A 190 -17.21 3.10 0.12
N THR A 191 -17.61 1.90 -0.28
CA THR A 191 -18.81 1.22 0.19
C THR A 191 -18.80 0.83 1.66
N GLY A 192 -17.62 0.86 2.30
CA GLY A 192 -17.45 0.65 3.75
C GLY A 192 -17.70 1.90 4.60
N TYR A 193 -17.84 3.08 3.98
CA TYR A 193 -18.08 4.38 4.64
C TYR A 193 -17.07 4.74 5.74
N PHE A 194 -15.83 4.28 5.63
CA PHE A 194 -14.81 4.55 6.65
C PHE A 194 -14.53 6.05 6.77
N GLY A 195 -14.64 6.55 8.00
CA GLY A 195 -14.64 7.98 8.32
C GLY A 195 -16.04 8.60 8.48
N CYS A 196 -17.09 7.95 7.93
CA CYS A 196 -18.49 8.35 8.10
C CYS A 196 -19.41 7.14 8.30
N ARG A 197 -18.89 6.07 8.91
CA ARG A 197 -19.62 4.83 9.16
C ARG A 197 -20.35 4.89 10.48
N ALA A 198 -21.63 4.51 10.50
CA ALA A 198 -22.41 4.24 11.70
C ALA A 198 -22.01 2.89 12.33
N ALA A 199 -22.43 2.65 13.58
CA ALA A 199 -22.10 1.42 14.29
C ALA A 199 -22.64 0.14 13.61
N ASP A 200 -23.76 0.25 12.91
CA ASP A 200 -24.39 -0.81 12.12
C ASP A 200 -23.79 -1.00 10.73
N GLY A 201 -22.82 -0.17 10.37
CA GLY A 201 -22.13 -0.22 9.07
C GLY A 201 -22.77 0.63 7.98
N THR A 202 -23.83 1.36 8.26
CA THR A 202 -24.50 2.26 7.32
C THR A 202 -23.81 3.63 7.23
N PHE A 203 -24.26 4.48 6.33
CA PHE A 203 -23.79 5.85 6.18
C PHE A 203 -24.33 6.75 7.31
N ASP A 204 -23.46 7.53 7.88
CA ASP A 204 -23.76 8.52 8.93
C ASP A 204 -23.47 9.92 8.40
N ALA A 205 -24.53 10.72 8.18
CA ALA A 205 -24.44 12.06 7.59
C ALA A 205 -23.72 13.06 8.50
N ASP A 206 -23.89 12.97 9.82
CA ASP A 206 -23.27 13.90 10.76
C ASP A 206 -21.75 13.66 10.82
N LYS A 207 -21.34 12.38 10.83
CA LYS A 207 -19.92 12.03 10.73
C LYS A 207 -19.32 12.42 9.37
N PHE A 208 -20.09 12.29 8.29
CA PHE A 208 -19.64 12.73 6.98
C PHE A 208 -19.36 14.22 6.98
N VAL A 209 -20.30 15.03 7.47
CA VAL A 209 -20.13 16.49 7.58
C VAL A 209 -18.93 16.82 8.45
N SER A 210 -18.81 16.22 9.65
CA SER A 210 -17.71 16.52 10.56
C SER A 210 -16.34 16.16 9.98
N THR A 211 -16.23 15.04 9.30
CA THR A 211 -14.97 14.63 8.63
C THR A 211 -14.65 15.53 7.44
N SER A 212 -15.66 15.87 6.63
CA SER A 212 -15.46 16.73 5.45
C SER A 212 -15.02 18.15 5.79
N GLN A 213 -15.30 18.62 7.01
CA GLN A 213 -14.91 19.96 7.49
C GLN A 213 -13.48 20.03 8.05
N LEU A 214 -12.75 18.91 8.10
CA LEU A 214 -11.34 18.93 8.51
C LEU A 214 -10.52 19.82 7.54
N PRO A 215 -9.67 20.73 8.04
CA PRO A 215 -9.00 21.74 7.20
C PRO A 215 -8.15 21.16 6.06
N GLN A 216 -7.61 19.95 6.24
CA GLN A 216 -6.80 19.28 5.24
C GLN A 216 -7.63 18.57 4.16
N ILE A 217 -8.91 18.32 4.39
CA ILE A 217 -9.80 17.71 3.39
C ILE A 217 -10.17 18.77 2.35
N LYS A 218 -9.60 18.64 1.16
CA LYS A 218 -9.83 19.58 0.06
C LYS A 218 -10.88 19.09 -0.93
N MET A 219 -10.98 17.78 -1.09
CA MET A 219 -11.95 17.14 -1.98
C MET A 219 -12.41 15.80 -1.38
N ILE A 220 -13.57 15.36 -1.84
CA ILE A 220 -14.12 14.04 -1.53
C ILE A 220 -14.23 13.26 -2.83
N GLU A 221 -13.73 12.03 -2.82
CA GLU A 221 -13.81 11.11 -3.93
C GLU A 221 -14.75 9.96 -3.58
N LEU A 222 -15.87 9.85 -4.29
CA LEU A 222 -16.81 8.75 -4.10
C LEU A 222 -16.40 7.56 -4.99
N LYS A 223 -16.01 6.46 -4.37
CA LYS A 223 -15.66 5.23 -5.08
C LYS A 223 -16.88 4.33 -5.23
N LEU A 224 -17.35 4.16 -6.44
CA LEU A 224 -18.59 3.42 -6.74
C LEU A 224 -18.38 1.89 -6.70
N SER A 225 -17.22 1.40 -7.18
CA SER A 225 -16.92 -0.04 -7.23
C SER A 225 -15.43 -0.33 -7.22
N GLN A 226 -15.05 -1.59 -7.01
CA GLN A 226 -13.67 -2.06 -7.09
C GLN A 226 -13.25 -2.26 -8.54
N GLY A 227 -12.12 -1.67 -8.97
CA GLY A 227 -11.63 -1.80 -10.35
C GLY A 227 -11.21 -3.23 -10.70
N ALA A 228 -10.41 -3.87 -9.84
CA ALA A 228 -9.86 -5.20 -10.09
C ALA A 228 -10.81 -6.36 -9.73
N LYS A 229 -11.86 -6.11 -8.94
CA LYS A 229 -12.84 -7.12 -8.52
C LYS A 229 -14.25 -6.49 -8.45
N PRO A 230 -14.84 -6.14 -9.58
CA PRO A 230 -16.17 -5.54 -9.62
C PRO A 230 -17.20 -6.47 -8.99
N GLY A 231 -18.21 -5.90 -8.32
CA GLY A 231 -19.23 -6.66 -7.61
C GLY A 231 -18.80 -7.23 -6.24
N HIS A 232 -17.59 -6.92 -5.79
CA HIS A 232 -17.10 -7.30 -4.46
C HIS A 232 -16.71 -6.06 -3.67
N GLY A 233 -16.81 -6.14 -2.32
CA GLY A 233 -16.25 -5.15 -1.41
C GLY A 233 -14.79 -5.42 -1.04
N GLY A 234 -14.20 -4.52 -0.24
CA GLY A 234 -12.89 -4.73 0.37
C GLY A 234 -12.99 -5.61 1.60
N ILE A 235 -11.96 -6.42 1.86
CA ILE A 235 -11.85 -7.23 3.08
C ILE A 235 -10.47 -6.96 3.72
N LEU A 236 -10.47 -6.62 5.00
CA LEU A 236 -9.26 -6.59 5.83
C LEU A 236 -9.42 -7.63 6.95
N PRO A 237 -8.62 -8.70 6.95
CA PRO A 237 -8.69 -9.73 7.99
C PRO A 237 -8.44 -9.18 9.39
N ALA A 238 -9.12 -9.73 10.39
CA ALA A 238 -8.95 -9.38 11.80
C ALA A 238 -7.50 -9.45 12.29
N SER A 239 -6.71 -10.39 11.74
CA SER A 239 -5.29 -10.54 12.05
C SER A 239 -4.42 -9.35 11.65
N LYS A 240 -4.90 -8.51 10.72
CA LYS A 240 -4.23 -7.27 10.27
C LYS A 240 -4.83 -6.01 10.88
N LEU A 241 -5.92 -6.14 11.64
CA LEU A 241 -6.64 -5.01 12.22
C LEU A 241 -5.98 -4.57 13.53
N THR A 242 -5.15 -3.54 13.46
CA THR A 242 -4.56 -2.90 14.64
C THR A 242 -5.54 -1.91 15.29
N PRO A 243 -5.35 -1.51 16.58
CA PRO A 243 -6.20 -0.51 17.22
C PRO A 243 -6.33 0.81 16.44
N THR A 244 -5.24 1.28 15.82
CA THR A 244 -5.22 2.51 15.03
C THR A 244 -5.97 2.36 13.70
N ILE A 245 -5.89 1.19 13.06
CA ILE A 245 -6.68 0.89 11.85
C ILE A 245 -8.16 0.78 12.19
N ALA A 246 -8.49 0.11 13.30
CA ALA A 246 -9.86 -0.02 13.78
C ALA A 246 -10.49 1.36 14.07
N ALA A 247 -9.74 2.25 14.72
CA ALA A 247 -10.17 3.62 14.98
C ALA A 247 -10.41 4.40 13.68
N ALA A 248 -9.49 4.36 12.71
CA ALA A 248 -9.63 5.04 11.43
C ALA A 248 -10.82 4.53 10.61
N ARG A 249 -11.15 3.24 10.73
CA ARG A 249 -12.27 2.61 10.02
C ARG A 249 -13.60 2.66 10.80
N GLY A 250 -13.57 2.98 12.08
CA GLY A 250 -14.76 2.94 12.94
C GLY A 250 -15.34 1.53 13.12
N VAL A 251 -14.47 0.52 13.26
CA VAL A 251 -14.86 -0.89 13.38
C VAL A 251 -14.31 -1.50 14.68
N PRO A 252 -14.98 -2.52 15.26
CA PRO A 252 -14.48 -3.21 16.44
C PRO A 252 -13.24 -4.06 16.13
N LEU A 253 -12.36 -4.24 17.12
CA LEU A 253 -11.22 -5.15 17.03
C LEU A 253 -11.67 -6.62 17.04
N GLY A 254 -10.86 -7.49 16.40
CA GLY A 254 -11.02 -8.93 16.46
C GLY A 254 -12.04 -9.52 15.48
N GLN A 255 -12.58 -8.70 14.58
CA GLN A 255 -13.49 -9.13 13.51
C GLN A 255 -12.93 -8.70 12.15
N ASP A 256 -13.22 -9.47 11.11
CA ASP A 256 -12.89 -9.09 9.75
C ASP A 256 -13.64 -7.82 9.38
N CYS A 257 -12.92 -6.87 8.77
CA CYS A 257 -13.50 -5.61 8.32
C CYS A 257 -13.90 -5.76 6.87
N GLU A 258 -15.21 -5.93 6.64
CA GLU A 258 -15.77 -6.09 5.31
C GLU A 258 -16.49 -4.82 4.84
N SER A 259 -16.34 -4.51 3.55
CA SER A 259 -17.10 -3.47 2.87
C SER A 259 -18.15 -4.12 1.97
N PRO A 260 -19.40 -3.61 1.92
CA PRO A 260 -20.40 -4.10 1.00
C PRO A 260 -19.98 -4.00 -0.46
N ALA A 261 -20.58 -4.79 -1.34
CA ALA A 261 -20.30 -4.76 -2.78
C ALA A 261 -20.81 -3.48 -3.47
N ARG A 262 -21.76 -2.78 -2.84
CA ARG A 262 -22.39 -1.55 -3.35
C ARG A 262 -22.73 -0.59 -2.22
N HIS A 263 -22.90 0.68 -2.55
CA HIS A 263 -23.40 1.67 -1.59
C HIS A 263 -24.84 1.35 -1.19
N SER A 264 -25.17 1.50 0.09
CA SER A 264 -26.53 1.35 0.62
C SER A 264 -27.36 2.61 0.45
N VAL A 265 -26.71 3.79 0.37
CA VAL A 265 -27.35 5.10 0.20
C VAL A 265 -27.20 5.53 -1.27
N GLY A 266 -28.29 6.00 -1.87
CA GLY A 266 -28.30 6.51 -3.24
C GLY A 266 -28.74 5.54 -4.33
N ALA A 267 -28.92 4.25 -4.03
CA ALA A 267 -29.42 3.30 -5.03
C ALA A 267 -30.90 3.51 -5.40
N ALA A 268 -31.66 4.24 -4.57
CA ALA A 268 -33.08 4.47 -4.77
C ALA A 268 -33.43 5.91 -5.23
N SER A 269 -32.53 6.90 -5.04
CA SER A 269 -32.86 8.31 -5.28
C SER A 269 -32.15 8.97 -6.46
N CYS A 270 -31.18 8.31 -7.09
CA CYS A 270 -30.45 8.90 -8.23
C CYS A 270 -31.06 8.60 -9.60
N TRP A 271 -32.18 7.87 -9.68
CA TRP A 271 -32.82 7.49 -10.94
C TRP A 271 -34.26 7.99 -11.07
N GLU A 272 -34.75 8.79 -10.13
CA GLU A 272 -36.07 9.43 -10.22
C GLU A 272 -35.96 10.95 -10.44
N GLY A 273 -35.03 11.40 -11.28
CA GLY A 273 -34.89 12.81 -11.65
C GLY A 273 -34.61 12.98 -13.12
#